data_311f210d9a52a5c3a6fc20bb6e72ab96
#
_entry.id   311f210d9a52a5c3a6fc20bb6e72ab96
#
_cell.length_a   1.000
_cell.length_b   1.000
_cell.length_c   1.000
_cell.angle_alpha   90.00
_cell.angle_beta   90.00
_cell.angle_gamma   90.00
#
_symmetry.space_group_name_H-M   'P 1'
#
loop_
_entity.id
_entity.type
_entity.pdbx_description
1 polymer ?
#
loop_
_entity_poly.entity_id
_entity_poly.type
_entity_poly.pdbx_seq_one_letter_code
_entity_poly.pdbx_strand_id
1 'polypeptide(L)'
;TDLVDSFKSTLDEVREADLLVHVVDISHPDFEEQIQVVEQTLKDLGCAEKPSMIVFNKIDNYHWVDKEPDDLTPSTKENVTLDELRNTWMARLSDNCLFISAKNKENIDEFRNVLYKKVRELHVQKYPYHDFLYPNE
;
A
#
# COMPACT_ATOMS: atom_id res chain seq x y z
N THR A 1 -8.65 27.52 -9.77
CA THR A 1 -8.12 27.82 -8.45
C THR A 1 -6.82 27.04 -8.20
N ASP A 2 -6.01 27.55 -7.29
CA ASP A 2 -4.71 26.93 -6.98
C ASP A 2 -4.87 25.49 -6.50
N LEU A 3 -5.92 25.21 -5.73
CA LEU A 3 -6.17 23.85 -5.23
C LEU A 3 -6.46 22.87 -6.38
N VAL A 4 -7.26 23.28 -7.34
CA VAL A 4 -7.61 22.46 -8.50
C VAL A 4 -6.37 22.23 -9.37
N ASP A 5 -5.56 23.26 -9.57
CA ASP A 5 -4.34 23.15 -10.38
C ASP A 5 -3.31 22.21 -9.72
N SER A 6 -3.16 22.31 -8.39
CA SER A 6 -2.27 21.40 -7.65
C SER A 6 -2.75 19.96 -7.73
N PHE A 7 -4.04 19.74 -7.62
CA PHE A 7 -4.62 18.40 -7.72
C PHE A 7 -4.42 17.81 -9.11
N LYS A 8 -4.66 18.62 -10.15
CA LYS A 8 -4.46 18.19 -11.53
C LYS A 8 -3.01 17.82 -11.81
N SER A 9 -2.05 18.59 -11.29
CA SER A 9 -0.63 18.28 -11.44
C SER A 9 -0.28 16.94 -10.80
N THR A 10 -0.83 16.65 -9.61
CA THR A 10 -0.65 15.37 -8.94
C THR A 10 -1.21 14.22 -9.78
N LEU A 11 -2.37 14.40 -10.39
CA LEU A 11 -3.00 13.39 -11.24
C LEU A 11 -2.16 13.11 -12.49
N ASP A 12 -1.54 14.13 -13.07
CA ASP A 12 -0.66 13.96 -14.22
C ASP A 12 0.57 13.13 -13.84
N GLU A 13 1.14 13.34 -12.66
CA GLU A 13 2.25 12.53 -12.16
C GLU A 13 1.86 11.07 -11.99
N VAL A 14 0.64 10.81 -11.49
CA VAL A 14 0.12 9.44 -11.35
C VAL A 14 0.03 8.77 -12.72
N ARG A 15 -0.44 9.47 -13.74
CA ARG A 15 -0.55 8.92 -15.10
C ARG A 15 0.80 8.55 -15.69
N GLU A 16 1.84 9.29 -15.35
CA GLU A 16 3.20 9.09 -15.89
C GLU A 16 4.00 8.05 -15.10
N ALA A 17 3.55 7.70 -13.90
CA ALA A 17 4.29 6.77 -13.03
C ALA A 17 4.32 5.36 -13.60
N ASP A 18 5.45 4.68 -13.42
CA ASP A 18 5.59 3.27 -13.79
C ASP A 18 5.18 2.34 -12.64
N LEU A 19 5.23 2.82 -11.41
CA LEU A 19 4.81 2.09 -10.21
C LEU A 19 4.15 3.07 -9.26
N LEU A 20 3.01 2.66 -8.71
CA LEU A 20 2.28 3.44 -7.73
C LEU A 20 2.45 2.81 -6.35
N VAL A 21 2.85 3.61 -5.37
CA VAL A 21 2.94 3.17 -3.97
C VAL A 21 1.91 3.98 -3.18
N HIS A 22 0.88 3.29 -2.70
CA HIS A 22 -0.15 3.92 -1.89
C HIS A 22 0.17 3.69 -0.41
N VAL A 23 0.57 4.74 0.28
CA VAL A 23 0.86 4.67 1.72
C VAL A 23 -0.42 4.96 2.50
N VAL A 24 -0.81 4.02 3.34
CA VAL A 24 -2.07 4.06 4.08
C VAL A 24 -1.79 4.09 5.57
N ASP A 25 -2.44 4.99 6.29
CA ASP A 25 -2.39 5.01 7.76
C ASP A 25 -3.36 3.98 8.31
N ILE A 26 -2.84 2.83 8.73
CA ILE A 26 -3.67 1.72 9.22
C ILE A 26 -4.32 2.03 10.56
N SER A 27 -3.84 3.04 11.28
CA SER A 27 -4.45 3.46 12.55
C SER A 27 -5.71 4.30 12.34
N HIS A 28 -5.97 4.79 11.13
CA HIS A 28 -7.16 5.54 10.82
C HIS A 28 -8.37 4.61 10.71
N PRO A 29 -9.50 4.92 11.35
CA PRO A 29 -10.66 4.02 11.36
C PRO A 29 -11.27 3.79 9.98
N ASP A 30 -11.10 4.72 9.05
CA ASP A 30 -11.67 4.65 7.70
C ASP A 30 -10.65 4.30 6.63
N PHE A 31 -9.54 3.66 6.99
CA PHE A 31 -8.46 3.39 6.04
C PHE A 31 -8.92 2.55 4.85
N GLU A 32 -9.85 1.62 5.06
CA GLU A 32 -10.36 0.78 3.97
C GLU A 32 -11.17 1.59 2.96
N GLU A 33 -11.97 2.54 3.45
CA GLU A 33 -12.73 3.44 2.58
C GLU A 33 -11.77 4.33 1.77
N GLN A 34 -10.69 4.79 2.39
CA GLN A 34 -9.67 5.58 1.70
C GLN A 34 -9.03 4.80 0.58
N ILE A 35 -8.76 3.50 0.79
CA ILE A 35 -8.22 2.64 -0.25
C ILE A 35 -9.20 2.53 -1.42
N GLN A 36 -10.48 2.33 -1.13
CA GLN A 36 -11.51 2.23 -2.16
C GLN A 36 -11.62 3.50 -2.99
N VAL A 37 -11.55 4.66 -2.33
CA VAL A 37 -11.60 5.96 -3.02
C VAL A 37 -10.41 6.10 -3.98
N VAL A 38 -9.22 5.73 -3.54
CA VAL A 38 -8.02 5.81 -4.39
C VAL A 38 -8.13 4.83 -5.55
N GLU A 39 -8.57 3.61 -5.30
CA GLU A 39 -8.77 2.61 -6.37
C GLU A 39 -9.76 3.11 -7.43
N GLN A 40 -10.86 3.70 -6.99
CA GLN A 40 -11.86 4.25 -7.91
C GLN A 40 -11.30 5.43 -8.70
N THR A 41 -10.54 6.30 -8.04
CA THR A 41 -9.89 7.44 -8.71
C THR A 41 -8.91 6.97 -9.79
N LEU A 42 -8.10 5.96 -9.49
CA LEU A 42 -7.16 5.39 -10.46
C LEU A 42 -7.91 4.78 -11.66
N LYS A 43 -9.04 4.13 -11.39
CA LYS A 43 -9.87 3.56 -12.43
C LYS A 43 -10.45 4.64 -13.33
N ASP A 44 -10.94 5.73 -12.74
CA ASP A 44 -11.50 6.87 -13.47
C ASP A 44 -10.45 7.56 -14.34
N LEU A 45 -9.18 7.53 -13.90
CA LEU A 45 -8.06 8.10 -14.67
C LEU A 45 -7.50 7.16 -15.73
N GLY A 46 -8.01 5.93 -15.83
CA GLY A 46 -7.47 4.94 -16.73
C GLY A 46 -6.14 4.34 -16.27
N CYS A 47 -5.85 4.42 -14.98
CA CYS A 47 -4.60 3.95 -14.38
C CYS A 47 -4.75 2.67 -13.57
N ALA A 48 -5.90 2.00 -13.64
CA ALA A 48 -6.17 0.82 -12.83
C ALA A 48 -5.23 -0.35 -13.13
N GLU A 49 -4.67 -0.40 -14.33
CA GLU A 49 -3.78 -1.48 -14.75
C GLU A 49 -2.31 -1.22 -14.42
N LYS A 50 -1.98 -0.05 -13.90
CA LYS A 50 -0.60 0.24 -13.52
C LYS A 50 -0.16 -0.63 -12.36
N PRO A 51 1.11 -1.10 -12.36
CA PRO A 51 1.65 -1.79 -11.20
C PRO A 51 1.54 -0.91 -9.96
N SER A 52 1.03 -1.48 -8.88
CA SER A 52 0.85 -0.73 -7.65
C SER A 52 1.05 -1.62 -6.45
N MET A 53 1.40 -1.00 -5.32
CA MET A 53 1.47 -1.69 -4.04
C MET A 53 0.90 -0.79 -2.95
N ILE A 54 0.43 -1.41 -1.88
CA ILE A 54 -0.08 -0.70 -0.71
C ILE A 54 0.89 -0.90 0.45
N VAL A 55 1.28 0.19 1.09
CA VAL A 55 2.14 0.15 2.27
C VAL A 55 1.31 0.64 3.44
N PHE A 56 1.00 -0.27 4.36
CA PHE A 56 0.27 0.06 5.58
C PHE A 56 1.25 0.57 6.61
N ASN A 57 1.22 1.86 6.87
CA ASN A 57 2.10 2.52 7.83
C ASN A 57 1.40 2.67 9.17
N LYS A 58 2.18 2.95 10.20
CA LYS A 58 1.72 3.19 11.57
C LYS A 58 1.15 1.95 12.24
N ILE A 59 1.74 0.79 11.99
CA ILE A 59 1.34 -0.44 12.68
C ILE A 59 1.54 -0.32 14.20
N ASP A 60 2.44 0.54 14.64
CA ASP A 60 2.66 0.86 16.05
C ASP A 60 1.47 1.55 16.69
N ASN A 61 0.64 2.20 15.91
CA ASN A 61 -0.57 2.91 16.37
C ASN A 61 -1.85 2.16 16.09
N TYR A 62 -1.78 0.96 15.53
CA TYR A 62 -2.98 0.18 15.27
C TYR A 62 -3.50 -0.44 16.56
N HIS A 63 -4.76 -0.23 16.85
CA HIS A 63 -5.41 -0.72 18.07
C HIS A 63 -6.61 -1.59 17.70
N TRP A 64 -6.85 -2.59 18.53
CA TRP A 64 -8.05 -3.43 18.42
C TRP A 64 -8.56 -3.73 19.80
N VAL A 65 -9.81 -4.16 19.88
CA VAL A 65 -10.45 -4.56 21.13
C VAL A 65 -10.62 -6.07 21.11
N ASP A 66 -9.99 -6.75 22.07
CA ASP A 66 -10.13 -8.20 22.19
C ASP A 66 -11.55 -8.52 22.62
N LYS A 67 -12.11 -9.54 21.96
CA LYS A 67 -13.46 -9.99 22.27
C LYS A 67 -13.42 -10.89 23.51
N GLU A 68 -14.35 -10.68 24.45
CA GLU A 68 -14.43 -11.52 25.62
C GLU A 68 -14.73 -12.97 25.21
N PRO A 69 -14.16 -13.98 25.94
CA PRO A 69 -14.37 -15.39 25.57
C PRO A 69 -15.81 -15.83 25.57
N ASP A 70 -16.65 -15.21 26.40
CA ASP A 70 -18.08 -15.56 26.54
C ASP A 70 -18.99 -14.66 25.69
N ASP A 71 -18.43 -13.75 24.93
CA ASP A 71 -19.19 -12.88 24.03
C ASP A 71 -19.54 -13.63 22.76
N LEU A 72 -20.83 -13.93 22.60
CA LEU A 72 -21.35 -14.68 21.46
C LEU A 72 -21.80 -13.80 20.30
N THR A 73 -21.65 -12.48 20.43
CA THR A 73 -21.97 -11.58 19.32
C THR A 73 -20.94 -11.72 18.20
N PRO A 74 -21.32 -11.43 16.94
CA PRO A 74 -20.34 -11.47 15.85
C PRO A 74 -19.20 -10.50 16.05
N SER A 75 -18.00 -10.88 15.62
CA SER A 75 -16.84 -9.98 15.63
C SER A 75 -17.10 -8.79 14.71
N THR A 76 -16.72 -7.61 15.19
CA THR A 76 -16.83 -6.37 14.43
C THR A 76 -15.45 -5.93 13.94
N LYS A 77 -15.42 -4.84 13.19
CA LYS A 77 -14.18 -4.22 12.70
C LYS A 77 -13.21 -3.90 13.85
N GLU A 78 -13.74 -3.56 15.03
CA GLU A 78 -12.92 -3.23 16.20
C GLU A 78 -12.19 -4.44 16.79
N ASN A 79 -12.65 -5.65 16.50
CA ASN A 79 -12.10 -6.88 17.06
C ASN A 79 -11.01 -7.50 16.19
N VAL A 80 -10.68 -6.91 15.04
CA VAL A 80 -9.69 -7.45 14.12
C VAL A 80 -8.29 -7.14 14.64
N THR A 81 -7.50 -8.19 14.93
CA THR A 81 -6.11 -8.00 15.33
C THR A 81 -5.25 -7.59 14.14
N LEU A 82 -4.05 -7.07 14.42
CA LEU A 82 -3.11 -6.71 13.36
C LEU A 82 -2.73 -7.94 12.52
N ASP A 83 -2.51 -9.09 13.15
CA ASP A 83 -2.16 -10.31 12.43
C ASP A 83 -3.28 -10.78 11.52
N GLU A 84 -4.54 -10.74 12.00
CA GLU A 84 -5.70 -11.08 11.18
C GLU A 84 -5.82 -10.15 9.97
N LEU A 85 -5.63 -8.86 10.20
CA LEU A 85 -5.71 -7.85 9.13
C LEU A 85 -4.59 -8.08 8.11
N ARG A 86 -3.37 -8.32 8.58
CA ARG A 86 -2.22 -8.62 7.72
C ARG A 86 -2.50 -9.84 6.85
N ASN A 87 -2.99 -10.92 7.45
CA ASN A 87 -3.28 -12.15 6.72
C ASN A 87 -4.37 -11.94 5.67
N THR A 88 -5.40 -11.16 5.99
CA THR A 88 -6.48 -10.84 5.05
C THR A 88 -5.94 -10.09 3.82
N TRP A 89 -5.15 -9.05 4.04
CA TRP A 89 -4.62 -8.26 2.94
C TRP A 89 -3.56 -9.01 2.13
N MET A 90 -2.71 -9.80 2.78
CA MET A 90 -1.72 -10.61 2.08
C MET A 90 -2.36 -11.71 1.25
N ALA A 91 -3.51 -12.25 1.69
CA ALA A 91 -4.27 -13.20 0.90
C ALA A 91 -4.82 -12.56 -0.38
N ARG A 92 -5.17 -11.27 -0.35
CA ARG A 92 -5.72 -10.55 -1.50
C ARG A 92 -4.63 -10.03 -2.44
N LEU A 93 -3.54 -9.53 -1.90
CA LEU A 93 -2.54 -8.76 -2.66
C LEU A 93 -1.17 -9.44 -2.75
N SER A 94 -0.97 -10.55 -2.04
CA SER A 94 0.31 -11.27 -1.99
C SER A 94 1.45 -10.33 -1.56
N ASP A 95 2.50 -10.20 -2.36
CA ASP A 95 3.64 -9.33 -2.07
C ASP A 95 3.43 -7.88 -2.49
N ASN A 96 2.22 -7.51 -2.91
CA ASN A 96 1.89 -6.13 -3.28
C ASN A 96 1.38 -5.32 -2.09
N CYS A 97 1.53 -5.82 -0.88
CA CYS A 97 1.25 -5.05 0.33
C CYS A 97 2.32 -5.32 1.37
N LEU A 98 2.60 -4.30 2.18
CA LEU A 98 3.55 -4.38 3.28
C LEU A 98 2.99 -3.64 4.48
N PHE A 99 3.39 -4.07 5.68
CA PHE A 99 3.00 -3.46 6.94
C PHE A 99 4.24 -2.92 7.63
N ILE A 100 4.31 -1.61 7.83
CA ILE A 100 5.50 -0.95 8.36
C ILE A 100 5.17 0.01 9.51
N SER A 101 6.19 0.37 10.27
CA SER A 101 6.17 1.54 11.13
C SER A 101 7.36 2.43 10.77
N ALA A 102 7.10 3.51 10.06
CA ALA A 102 8.16 4.46 9.71
C ALA A 102 8.75 5.10 10.98
N LYS A 103 7.91 5.36 11.98
CA LYS A 103 8.35 5.94 13.25
C LYS A 103 9.32 5.02 13.99
N ASN A 104 9.01 3.73 14.08
CA ASN A 104 9.80 2.76 14.81
C ASN A 104 10.78 2.01 13.91
N LYS A 105 10.82 2.34 12.63
CA LYS A 105 11.66 1.70 11.61
C LYS A 105 11.42 0.20 11.48
N GLU A 106 10.19 -0.26 11.78
CA GLU A 106 9.83 -1.66 11.60
C GLU A 106 9.57 -1.96 10.14
N ASN A 107 10.16 -3.04 9.64
CA ASN A 107 9.98 -3.54 8.28
C ASN A 107 10.38 -2.56 7.17
N ILE A 108 11.15 -1.53 7.49
CA ILE A 108 11.61 -0.55 6.49
C ILE A 108 12.60 -1.19 5.52
N ASP A 109 13.49 -2.04 6.00
CA ASP A 109 14.43 -2.74 5.12
C ASP A 109 13.72 -3.68 4.16
N GLU A 110 12.69 -4.38 4.64
CA GLU A 110 11.84 -5.21 3.80
C GLU A 110 11.15 -4.39 2.71
N PHE A 111 10.62 -3.23 3.09
CA PHE A 111 9.99 -2.31 2.14
C PHE A 111 10.99 -1.86 1.06
N ARG A 112 12.18 -1.47 1.45
CA ARG A 112 13.22 -1.06 0.51
C ARG A 112 13.57 -2.19 -0.46
N ASN A 113 13.73 -3.39 0.05
CA ASN A 113 14.07 -4.55 -0.77
C ASN A 113 12.97 -4.90 -1.77
N VAL A 114 11.72 -4.90 -1.32
CA VAL A 114 10.57 -5.17 -2.18
C VAL A 114 10.42 -4.08 -3.23
N LEU A 115 10.54 -2.82 -2.83
CA LEU A 115 10.43 -1.69 -3.75
C LEU A 115 11.53 -1.74 -4.82
N TYR A 116 12.77 -1.98 -4.41
CA TYR A 116 13.90 -2.11 -5.31
C TYR A 116 13.67 -3.22 -6.33
N LYS A 117 13.22 -4.37 -5.86
CA LYS A 117 12.94 -5.51 -6.73
C LYS A 117 11.87 -5.18 -7.77
N LYS A 118 10.79 -4.54 -7.35
CA LYS A 118 9.70 -4.17 -8.26
C LYS A 118 10.16 -3.14 -9.30
N VAL A 119 10.92 -2.15 -8.89
CA VAL A 119 11.46 -1.14 -9.80
C VAL A 119 12.42 -1.79 -10.80
N ARG A 120 13.27 -2.70 -10.32
CA ARG A 120 14.20 -3.43 -11.19
C ARG A 120 13.47 -4.25 -12.24
N GLU A 121 12.42 -4.98 -11.84
CA GLU A 121 11.61 -5.77 -12.76
C GLU A 121 10.97 -4.91 -13.85
N LEU A 122 10.44 -3.76 -13.45
CA LEU A 122 9.83 -2.83 -14.40
C LEU A 122 10.87 -2.22 -15.34
N HIS A 123 12.06 -1.91 -14.83
CA HIS A 123 13.16 -1.40 -15.64
C HIS A 123 13.58 -2.42 -16.70
N VAL A 124 13.72 -3.67 -16.32
CA VAL A 124 14.11 -4.76 -17.23
C VAL A 124 13.06 -4.95 -18.33
N GLN A 125 11.78 -4.87 -17.97
CA GLN A 125 10.69 -4.96 -18.95
C GLN A 125 10.72 -3.83 -19.96
N LYS A 126 11.02 -2.61 -19.50
CA LYS A 126 11.04 -1.42 -20.34
C LYS A 126 12.33 -1.32 -21.17
N TYR A 127 13.44 -1.77 -20.60
CA TYR A 127 14.77 -1.70 -21.23
C TYR A 127 15.45 -3.06 -21.20
N PRO A 128 14.99 -4.04 -21.97
CA PRO A 128 15.48 -5.42 -21.85
C PRO A 128 16.95 -5.62 -22.24
N TYR A 129 17.54 -4.66 -22.93
CA TYR A 129 18.92 -4.75 -23.39
C TYR A 129 19.90 -3.97 -22.52
N HIS A 130 19.43 -3.40 -21.40
CA HIS A 130 20.25 -2.63 -20.48
C HIS A 130 20.28 -3.29 -19.12
N ASP A 131 21.46 -3.35 -18.51
CA ASP A 131 21.59 -3.80 -17.12
C ASP A 131 21.07 -2.72 -16.19
N PHE A 132 20.45 -3.14 -15.09
CA PHE A 132 20.07 -2.22 -14.03
C PHE A 132 21.33 -1.74 -13.29
N LEU A 133 21.23 -0.58 -12.59
CA LEU A 133 22.37 0.04 -11.92
C LEU A 133 23.10 -0.88 -10.95
N TYR A 134 22.42 -1.85 -10.38
CA TYR A 134 22.98 -2.79 -9.43
C TYR A 134 22.64 -4.22 -9.86
N PRO A 135 23.27 -4.70 -10.94
CA PRO A 135 22.85 -5.96 -11.56
C PRO A 135 23.05 -7.20 -10.70
N ASN A 136 23.87 -7.12 -9.67
CA ASN A 136 24.16 -8.25 -8.79
C ASN A 136 23.29 -8.29 -7.53
N GLU A 137 22.36 -7.38 -7.40
CA GLU A 137 21.51 -7.29 -6.25
C GLU A 137 20.20 -8.09 -6.40
#